data_eca695dbdfc00af2182fee2dacef2e23
#
_entry.id   eca695dbdfc00af2182fee2dacef2e23
#
_cell.length_a   1.000
_cell.length_b   1.000
_cell.length_c   1.000
_cell.angle_alpha   90.00
_cell.angle_beta   90.00
_cell.angle_gamma   90.00
#
_symmetry.space_group_name_H-M   'P 1'
#
loop_
_entity.id
_entity.type
_entity.pdbx_description
1 polymer ?
#
loop_
_entity_poly.entity_id
_entity_poly.type
_entity_poly.pdbx_seq_one_letter_code
_entity_poly.pdbx_strand_id
1 'polypeptide(L)'
;DKYKYKLHYIYREFNINFFKMDLYPISKHATGFTFKKFNPHIMGLCLTYHVNCKMSTRQTAHVLEEVHGIKISHRTVANYALTAAAVIKPFVDTFNYKPSKILSADETYIKVKGIKHYVWIVMDACKKSILGYQVSDTRATGPCILAMRMAFDKFKEFPGKALNFVADGYSAYPLAKQQFELEENKEFNLTQVIGLTNEDPVSEEFRWVKQVVERLNRTFKSSYRVTCGYGSDEGALYGFSLWVAYYNFLRPHPYNYHRPLNELDALNIADN
;
A
#
# COMPACT_ATOMS: atom_id res chain seq x y z
N ASP A 1 14.30 -2.19 52.75
CA ASP A 1 14.37 -2.48 51.29
C ASP A 1 15.33 -3.63 51.06
N LYS A 2 14.76 -4.82 50.83
CA LYS A 2 15.54 -6.05 50.65
C LYS A 2 16.16 -6.23 49.25
N TYR A 3 15.82 -5.38 48.26
CA TYR A 3 16.31 -5.53 46.89
C TYR A 3 16.71 -4.19 46.32
N LYS A 4 18.02 -3.94 46.14
CA LYS A 4 18.56 -2.84 45.32
C LYS A 4 18.83 -3.40 43.92
N TYR A 5 18.02 -3.01 42.94
CA TYR A 5 18.29 -3.33 41.54
C TYR A 5 19.26 -2.29 40.97
N LYS A 6 20.39 -2.73 40.44
CA LYS A 6 21.25 -1.91 39.61
C LYS A 6 20.69 -2.05 38.16
N LEU A 7 20.10 -0.97 37.64
CA LEU A 7 19.73 -0.88 36.25
C LEU A 7 20.97 -0.58 35.41
N HIS A 8 21.36 -1.51 34.56
CA HIS A 8 22.39 -1.27 33.55
C HIS A 8 21.71 -0.89 32.25
N TYR A 9 21.85 0.35 31.85
CA TYR A 9 21.40 0.84 30.56
C TYR A 9 22.48 0.58 29.53
N ILE A 10 22.15 -0.22 28.49
CA ILE A 10 22.98 -0.34 27.30
C ILE A 10 22.40 0.63 26.30
N TYR A 11 23.05 1.76 26.10
CA TYR A 11 22.72 2.70 25.04
C TYR A 11 23.36 2.24 23.74
N ARG A 12 22.55 2.10 22.68
CA ARG A 12 23.02 1.80 21.32
C ARG A 12 22.42 2.85 20.40
N GLU A 13 23.27 3.57 19.71
CA GLU A 13 22.87 4.50 18.67
C GLU A 13 22.94 3.81 17.31
N PHE A 14 21.88 3.91 16.54
CA PHE A 14 21.80 3.38 15.18
C PHE A 14 21.47 4.53 14.24
N ASN A 15 22.37 4.85 13.34
CA ASN A 15 22.11 5.79 12.26
C ASN A 15 21.52 5.04 11.07
N ILE A 16 20.23 5.23 10.82
CA ILE A 16 19.53 4.65 9.68
C ILE A 16 19.39 5.72 8.60
N ASN A 17 20.02 5.48 7.45
CA ASN A 17 19.83 6.32 6.28
C ASN A 17 18.72 5.73 5.41
N PHE A 18 17.52 6.30 5.50
CA PHE A 18 16.34 5.85 4.75
C PHE A 18 16.48 6.03 3.24
N PHE A 19 17.40 6.88 2.76
CA PHE A 19 17.68 7.07 1.33
C PHE A 19 18.57 5.97 0.73
N LYS A 20 19.28 5.21 1.57
CA LYS A 20 20.12 4.07 1.15
C LYS A 20 19.43 2.70 1.34
N MET A 21 18.25 2.67 1.95
CA MET A 21 17.50 1.42 2.11
C MET A 21 16.99 0.91 0.77
N ASP A 22 17.04 -0.42 0.59
CA ASP A 22 16.38 -1.08 -0.53
C ASP A 22 14.86 -0.92 -0.41
N LEU A 23 14.23 -0.34 -1.44
CA LEU A 23 12.78 -0.13 -1.51
C LEU A 23 12.02 -1.39 -1.93
N TYR A 24 12.70 -2.31 -2.62
CA TYR A 24 12.08 -3.44 -3.29
C TYR A 24 12.74 -4.79 -2.91
N PRO A 25 12.86 -5.10 -1.61
CA PRO A 25 13.51 -6.34 -1.20
C PRO A 25 12.75 -7.54 -1.77
N ILE A 26 13.49 -8.49 -2.34
CA ILE A 26 12.93 -9.73 -2.88
C ILE A 26 12.50 -10.62 -1.71
N SER A 27 11.24 -11.04 -1.72
CA SER A 27 10.73 -11.96 -0.72
C SER A 27 11.36 -13.35 -0.82
N LYS A 28 11.68 -13.93 0.32
CA LYS A 28 12.07 -15.35 0.41
C LYS A 28 10.93 -16.29 -0.03
N HIS A 29 9.68 -15.81 -0.06
CA HIS A 29 8.50 -16.55 -0.48
C HIS A 29 8.17 -16.39 -1.97
N ALA A 30 8.95 -15.62 -2.73
CA ALA A 30 8.76 -15.43 -4.19
C ALA A 30 9.25 -16.64 -5.03
N THR A 31 9.19 -17.84 -4.49
CA THR A 31 9.64 -19.08 -5.16
C THR A 31 8.67 -19.63 -6.19
N GLY A 32 7.56 -18.92 -6.43
CA GLY A 32 6.52 -19.34 -7.37
C GLY A 32 5.46 -20.26 -6.77
N PHE A 33 4.46 -20.58 -7.59
CA PHE A 33 3.35 -21.43 -7.16
C PHE A 33 3.68 -22.92 -7.34
N THR A 34 3.34 -23.72 -6.34
CA THR A 34 3.32 -25.18 -6.46
C THR A 34 1.88 -25.68 -6.36
N PHE A 35 1.37 -26.29 -7.42
CA PHE A 35 0.02 -26.84 -7.50
C PHE A 35 0.03 -28.34 -7.23
N LYS A 36 0.16 -28.75 -5.96
CA LYS A 36 0.18 -30.17 -5.57
C LYS A 36 -1.21 -30.79 -5.48
N LYS A 37 -2.19 -30.05 -4.96
CA LYS A 37 -3.56 -30.54 -4.71
C LYS A 37 -4.61 -29.81 -5.53
N PHE A 38 -4.43 -28.54 -5.79
CA PHE A 38 -5.39 -27.70 -6.50
C PHE A 38 -4.72 -27.07 -7.71
N ASN A 39 -5.49 -26.85 -8.77
CA ASN A 39 -5.01 -26.25 -10.01
C ASN A 39 -5.02 -24.69 -9.94
N PRO A 40 -4.44 -24.00 -10.92
CA PRO A 40 -4.45 -22.52 -10.99
C PRO A 40 -5.84 -21.89 -10.97
N HIS A 41 -6.86 -22.55 -11.54
CA HIS A 41 -8.23 -22.04 -11.53
C HIS A 41 -8.77 -21.89 -10.10
N ILE A 42 -8.56 -22.90 -9.25
CA ILE A 42 -9.00 -22.85 -7.83
C ILE A 42 -8.27 -21.75 -7.07
N MET A 43 -6.99 -21.53 -7.36
CA MET A 43 -6.27 -20.39 -6.81
C MET A 43 -6.90 -19.06 -7.28
N GLY A 44 -7.24 -18.95 -8.56
CA GLY A 44 -7.95 -17.78 -9.12
C GLY A 44 -9.27 -17.51 -8.39
N LEU A 45 -10.08 -18.53 -8.14
CA LEU A 45 -11.30 -18.42 -7.35
C LEU A 45 -11.02 -17.95 -5.90
N CYS A 46 -9.99 -18.51 -5.25
CA CYS A 46 -9.58 -18.08 -3.91
C CYS A 46 -9.26 -16.57 -3.88
N LEU A 47 -8.46 -16.10 -4.84
CA LEU A 47 -8.07 -14.68 -4.92
C LEU A 47 -9.27 -13.80 -5.26
N THR A 48 -10.13 -14.22 -6.17
CA THR A 48 -11.35 -13.48 -6.53
C THR A 48 -12.24 -13.28 -5.31
N TYR A 49 -12.58 -14.33 -4.60
CA TYR A 49 -13.45 -14.23 -3.43
C TYR A 49 -12.77 -13.46 -2.28
N HIS A 50 -11.50 -13.76 -2.01
CA HIS A 50 -10.80 -13.13 -0.89
C HIS A 50 -10.49 -11.65 -1.14
N VAL A 51 -9.96 -11.29 -2.31
CA VAL A 51 -9.49 -9.93 -2.61
C VAL A 51 -10.58 -9.09 -3.26
N ASN A 52 -11.15 -9.56 -4.39
CA ASN A 52 -12.10 -8.76 -5.16
C ASN A 52 -13.46 -8.67 -4.46
N CYS A 53 -13.96 -9.78 -3.92
CA CYS A 53 -15.24 -9.84 -3.19
C CYS A 53 -15.09 -9.50 -1.70
N LYS A 54 -13.87 -9.23 -1.22
CA LYS A 54 -13.58 -8.81 0.17
C LYS A 54 -14.05 -9.81 1.21
N MET A 55 -13.91 -11.10 0.95
CA MET A 55 -14.27 -12.15 1.90
C MET A 55 -13.07 -12.49 2.80
N SER A 56 -13.33 -12.84 4.06
CA SER A 56 -12.29 -13.43 4.90
C SER A 56 -11.86 -14.79 4.33
N THR A 57 -10.65 -15.25 4.67
CA THR A 57 -10.16 -16.56 4.20
C THR A 57 -11.08 -17.72 4.61
N ARG A 58 -11.76 -17.61 5.75
CA ARG A 58 -12.74 -18.60 6.21
C ARG A 58 -14.02 -18.57 5.39
N GLN A 59 -14.55 -17.37 5.10
CA GLN A 59 -15.72 -17.21 4.22
C GLN A 59 -15.41 -17.70 2.82
N THR A 60 -14.22 -17.38 2.29
CA THR A 60 -13.77 -17.87 0.98
C THR A 60 -13.74 -19.40 0.94
N ALA A 61 -13.17 -20.05 1.95
CA ALA A 61 -13.14 -21.52 2.00
C ALA A 61 -14.55 -22.11 2.09
N HIS A 62 -15.44 -21.49 2.86
CA HIS A 62 -16.84 -21.91 2.99
C HIS A 62 -17.60 -21.79 1.66
N VAL A 63 -17.51 -20.65 0.96
CA VAL A 63 -18.14 -20.46 -0.34
C VAL A 63 -17.61 -21.43 -1.39
N LEU A 64 -16.30 -21.72 -1.38
CA LEU A 64 -15.73 -22.72 -2.30
C LEU A 64 -16.28 -24.13 -2.05
N GLU A 65 -16.54 -24.51 -0.81
CA GLU A 65 -17.16 -25.78 -0.46
C GLU A 65 -18.65 -25.81 -0.84
N GLU A 66 -19.43 -24.81 -0.43
CA GLU A 66 -20.89 -24.79 -0.63
C GLU A 66 -21.31 -24.57 -2.08
N VAL A 67 -20.62 -23.68 -2.81
CA VAL A 67 -21.01 -23.31 -4.17
C VAL A 67 -20.31 -24.15 -5.23
N HIS A 68 -19.04 -24.49 -5.00
CA HIS A 68 -18.22 -25.18 -6.00
C HIS A 68 -17.88 -26.64 -5.63
N GLY A 69 -18.28 -27.12 -4.45
CA GLY A 69 -17.93 -28.46 -3.97
C GLY A 69 -16.42 -28.66 -3.68
N ILE A 70 -15.67 -27.56 -3.52
CA ILE A 70 -14.22 -27.57 -3.39
C ILE A 70 -13.84 -27.47 -1.91
N LYS A 71 -13.46 -28.61 -1.31
CA LYS A 71 -12.94 -28.65 0.07
C LYS A 71 -11.52 -28.09 0.18
N ILE A 72 -11.39 -26.83 0.61
CA ILE A 72 -10.13 -26.15 0.80
C ILE A 72 -10.05 -25.55 2.22
N SER A 73 -8.87 -25.57 2.83
CA SER A 73 -8.71 -24.94 4.15
C SER A 73 -8.51 -23.41 4.01
N HIS A 74 -9.01 -22.65 4.98
CA HIS A 74 -8.77 -21.22 5.03
C HIS A 74 -7.27 -20.85 5.09
N ARG A 75 -6.43 -21.75 5.64
CA ARG A 75 -4.97 -21.60 5.65
C ARG A 75 -4.39 -21.72 4.23
N THR A 76 -4.94 -22.60 3.39
CA THR A 76 -4.52 -22.71 1.98
C THR A 76 -4.90 -21.45 1.20
N VAL A 77 -6.10 -20.89 1.44
CA VAL A 77 -6.51 -19.59 0.87
C VAL A 77 -5.54 -18.48 1.26
N ALA A 78 -5.16 -18.40 2.55
CA ALA A 78 -4.19 -17.42 3.04
C ALA A 78 -2.82 -17.61 2.39
N ASN A 79 -2.35 -18.85 2.23
CA ASN A 79 -1.08 -19.14 1.58
C ASN A 79 -1.10 -18.74 0.09
N TYR A 80 -2.19 -18.98 -0.63
CA TYR A 80 -2.33 -18.52 -2.00
C TYR A 80 -2.29 -16.98 -2.10
N ALA A 81 -2.96 -16.28 -1.21
CA ALA A 81 -2.93 -14.82 -1.17
C ALA A 81 -1.51 -14.29 -0.89
N LEU A 82 -0.80 -14.89 0.06
CA LEU A 82 0.57 -14.52 0.40
C LEU A 82 1.54 -14.78 -0.76
N THR A 83 1.45 -15.95 -1.40
CA THR A 83 2.31 -16.30 -2.54
C THR A 83 1.98 -15.40 -3.74
N ALA A 84 0.70 -15.16 -4.04
CA ALA A 84 0.29 -14.25 -5.09
C ALA A 84 0.84 -12.84 -4.86
N ALA A 85 0.75 -12.33 -3.64
CA ALA A 85 1.30 -11.04 -3.28
C ALA A 85 2.83 -10.98 -3.48
N ALA A 86 3.54 -12.01 -3.04
CA ALA A 86 5.01 -12.09 -3.19
C ALA A 86 5.44 -12.13 -4.67
N VAL A 87 4.70 -12.84 -5.52
CA VAL A 87 4.98 -12.94 -6.95
C VAL A 87 4.64 -11.66 -7.71
N ILE A 88 3.49 -11.02 -7.39
CA ILE A 88 3.01 -9.84 -8.12
C ILE A 88 3.66 -8.53 -7.66
N LYS A 89 4.15 -8.47 -6.41
CA LYS A 89 4.71 -7.25 -5.83
C LYS A 89 5.82 -6.62 -6.67
N PRO A 90 6.85 -7.35 -7.17
CA PRO A 90 7.87 -6.76 -8.02
C PRO A 90 7.32 -6.09 -9.28
N PHE A 91 6.31 -6.70 -9.92
CA PHE A 91 5.64 -6.12 -11.07
C PHE A 91 4.94 -4.80 -10.69
N VAL A 92 4.15 -4.79 -9.62
CA VAL A 92 3.44 -3.59 -9.14
C VAL A 92 4.42 -2.49 -8.78
N ASP A 93 5.51 -2.84 -8.09
CA ASP A 93 6.50 -1.91 -7.60
C ASP A 93 7.35 -1.28 -8.72
N THR A 94 7.54 -1.97 -9.85
CA THR A 94 8.37 -1.48 -10.97
C THR A 94 7.56 -1.05 -12.19
N PHE A 95 6.23 -1.15 -12.15
CA PHE A 95 5.37 -0.76 -13.26
C PHE A 95 5.54 0.71 -13.65
N ASN A 96 5.54 0.99 -14.94
CA ASN A 96 5.67 2.35 -15.47
C ASN A 96 4.33 3.12 -15.44
N TYR A 97 4.01 3.68 -14.28
CA TYR A 97 2.75 4.42 -14.05
C TYR A 97 2.66 5.75 -14.81
N LYS A 98 3.78 6.32 -15.25
CA LYS A 98 3.85 7.66 -15.86
C LYS A 98 3.10 8.69 -15.01
N PRO A 99 3.52 8.99 -13.77
CA PRO A 99 2.76 9.80 -12.83
C PRO A 99 2.46 11.19 -13.35
N SER A 100 1.34 11.77 -12.89
CA SER A 100 1.08 13.20 -13.01
C SER A 100 1.96 13.99 -12.03
N LYS A 101 1.94 15.32 -12.17
CA LYS A 101 2.71 16.21 -11.28
C LYS A 101 1.94 16.61 -10.02
N ILE A 102 0.84 15.95 -9.71
CA ILE A 102 0.05 16.17 -8.49
C ILE A 102 -0.08 14.86 -7.75
N LEU A 103 0.63 14.73 -6.63
CA LEU A 103 0.58 13.57 -5.77
C LEU A 103 -0.17 13.90 -4.48
N SER A 104 -0.85 12.92 -3.93
CA SER A 104 -1.48 13.01 -2.61
C SER A 104 -0.96 11.92 -1.70
N ALA A 105 -0.75 12.27 -0.44
CA ALA A 105 -0.34 11.32 0.58
C ALA A 105 -1.24 11.40 1.81
N ASP A 106 -1.42 10.26 2.43
CA ASP A 106 -2.11 10.13 3.71
C ASP A 106 -1.66 8.82 4.37
N GLU A 107 -1.89 8.68 5.66
CA GLU A 107 -1.68 7.40 6.32
C GLU A 107 -2.98 6.88 6.90
N THR A 108 -3.07 5.56 6.94
CA THR A 108 -4.15 4.84 7.60
C THR A 108 -3.58 3.82 8.58
N TYR A 109 -4.38 3.33 9.52
CA TYR A 109 -3.90 2.34 10.47
C TYR A 109 -4.52 0.96 10.23
N ILE A 110 -3.74 -0.05 10.55
CA ILE A 110 -4.12 -1.46 10.58
C ILE A 110 -3.73 -2.07 11.94
N LYS A 111 -4.05 -3.32 12.17
CA LYS A 111 -3.57 -4.07 13.34
C LYS A 111 -2.69 -5.22 12.88
N VAL A 112 -1.53 -5.36 13.51
CA VAL A 112 -0.64 -6.52 13.38
C VAL A 112 -0.47 -7.13 14.77
N LYS A 113 -0.85 -8.40 14.94
CA LYS A 113 -0.88 -9.05 16.27
C LYS A 113 -1.66 -8.25 17.33
N GLY A 114 -2.73 -7.56 16.91
CA GLY A 114 -3.52 -6.71 17.79
C GLY A 114 -2.93 -5.30 18.04
N ILE A 115 -1.68 -5.05 17.67
CA ILE A 115 -0.97 -3.77 17.86
C ILE A 115 -1.23 -2.86 16.65
N LYS A 116 -1.38 -1.57 16.91
CA LYS A 116 -1.60 -0.56 15.87
C LYS A 116 -0.34 -0.38 15.02
N HIS A 117 -0.51 -0.51 13.70
CA HIS A 117 0.49 -0.19 12.68
C HIS A 117 -0.08 0.82 11.71
N TYR A 118 0.79 1.47 10.95
CA TYR A 118 0.43 2.50 9.98
C TYR A 118 0.75 2.03 8.57
N VAL A 119 -0.10 2.41 7.63
CA VAL A 119 0.14 2.26 6.20
C VAL A 119 0.24 3.65 5.62
N TRP A 120 1.43 4.03 5.23
CA TRP A 120 1.70 5.25 4.48
C TRP A 120 1.37 5.01 3.03
N ILE A 121 0.66 5.92 2.40
CA ILE A 121 0.22 5.77 1.02
C ILE A 121 0.52 7.06 0.27
N VAL A 122 1.14 6.94 -0.90
CA VAL A 122 1.31 8.03 -1.86
C VAL A 122 0.65 7.62 -3.16
N MET A 123 -0.22 8.48 -3.68
CA MET A 123 -0.96 8.22 -4.90
C MET A 123 -0.90 9.39 -5.87
N ASP A 124 -1.07 9.10 -7.15
CA ASP A 124 -1.34 10.09 -8.18
C ASP A 124 -2.76 10.62 -8.02
N ALA A 125 -2.91 11.92 -7.76
CA ALA A 125 -4.22 12.51 -7.54
C ALA A 125 -5.07 12.56 -8.83
N CYS A 126 -4.45 12.70 -9.99
CA CYS A 126 -5.13 12.75 -11.28
C CYS A 126 -5.50 11.35 -11.78
N LYS A 127 -4.51 10.45 -11.87
CA LYS A 127 -4.68 9.07 -12.35
C LYS A 127 -5.23 8.11 -11.30
N LYS A 128 -5.19 8.50 -10.02
CA LYS A 128 -5.69 7.78 -8.87
C LYS A 128 -4.98 6.44 -8.58
N SER A 129 -3.86 6.19 -9.25
CA SER A 129 -3.02 5.00 -8.98
C SER A 129 -2.20 5.18 -7.71
N ILE A 130 -2.08 4.12 -6.93
CA ILE A 130 -1.15 4.07 -5.79
C ILE A 130 0.26 3.88 -6.35
N LEU A 131 1.16 4.80 -6.00
CA LEU A 131 2.52 4.83 -6.52
C LEU A 131 3.56 4.37 -5.50
N GLY A 132 3.30 4.65 -4.23
CA GLY A 132 4.18 4.27 -3.13
C GLY A 132 3.41 3.94 -1.86
N TYR A 133 3.93 3.02 -1.08
CA TYR A 133 3.33 2.63 0.20
C TYR A 133 4.36 1.99 1.13
N GLN A 134 4.13 2.16 2.43
CA GLN A 134 4.96 1.54 3.47
C GLN A 134 4.10 1.13 4.65
N VAL A 135 4.30 -0.09 5.16
CA VAL A 135 3.73 -0.57 6.41
C VAL A 135 4.76 -0.40 7.52
N SER A 136 4.36 0.20 8.64
CA SER A 136 5.26 0.46 9.77
C SER A 136 4.54 0.35 11.11
N ASP A 137 5.25 -0.05 12.13
CA ASP A 137 4.81 -0.03 13.52
C ASP A 137 4.82 1.39 14.11
N THR A 138 5.50 2.32 13.46
CA THR A 138 5.62 3.72 13.90
C THR A 138 5.03 4.70 12.88
N ARG A 139 4.57 5.85 13.39
CA ARG A 139 4.15 7.01 12.59
C ARG A 139 5.31 8.02 12.46
N ALA A 140 6.52 7.52 12.23
CA ALA A 140 7.73 8.34 12.15
C ALA A 140 8.00 8.82 10.70
N THR A 141 8.92 9.79 10.56
CA THR A 141 9.30 10.36 9.25
C THR A 141 9.95 9.34 8.32
N GLY A 142 10.71 8.37 8.85
CA GLY A 142 11.40 7.36 8.03
C GLY A 142 10.46 6.56 7.12
N PRO A 143 9.41 5.90 7.63
CA PRO A 143 8.42 5.23 6.79
C PRO A 143 7.71 6.15 5.78
N CYS A 144 7.48 7.41 6.13
CA CYS A 144 6.97 8.43 5.21
C CYS A 144 7.94 8.63 4.03
N ILE A 145 9.24 8.80 4.31
CA ILE A 145 10.30 8.92 3.30
C ILE A 145 10.30 7.70 2.38
N LEU A 146 10.21 6.48 2.90
CA LEU A 146 10.22 5.27 2.08
C LEU A 146 9.02 5.21 1.12
N ALA A 147 7.82 5.55 1.59
CA ALA A 147 6.63 5.61 0.73
C ALA A 147 6.75 6.70 -0.35
N MET A 148 7.31 7.87 0.01
CA MET A 148 7.56 8.95 -0.95
C MET A 148 8.63 8.57 -1.97
N ARG A 149 9.73 7.93 -1.57
CA ARG A 149 10.78 7.42 -2.48
C ARG A 149 10.19 6.45 -3.49
N MET A 150 9.40 5.48 -3.04
CA MET A 150 8.70 4.54 -3.96
C MET A 150 7.86 5.28 -5.01
N ALA A 151 7.16 6.35 -4.62
CA ALA A 151 6.37 7.15 -5.56
C ALA A 151 7.25 7.98 -6.50
N PHE A 152 8.32 8.56 -6.00
CA PHE A 152 9.23 9.40 -6.78
C PHE A 152 10.04 8.58 -7.81
N ASP A 153 10.37 7.34 -7.50
CA ASP A 153 11.03 6.42 -8.42
C ASP A 153 10.17 6.05 -9.65
N LYS A 154 8.85 6.32 -9.63
CA LYS A 154 7.98 6.11 -10.78
C LYS A 154 8.11 7.20 -11.85
N PHE A 155 8.74 8.33 -11.52
CA PHE A 155 9.04 9.36 -12.51
C PHE A 155 10.27 8.97 -13.33
N LYS A 156 10.17 9.05 -14.63
CA LYS A 156 11.33 8.87 -15.51
C LYS A 156 12.39 9.96 -15.26
N GLU A 157 11.90 11.20 -15.07
CA GLU A 157 12.67 12.34 -14.63
C GLU A 157 11.89 13.03 -13.51
N PHE A 158 12.56 13.32 -12.40
CA PHE A 158 11.90 13.96 -11.26
C PHE A 158 11.46 15.39 -11.61
N PRO A 159 10.19 15.78 -11.41
CA PRO A 159 9.67 17.03 -11.92
C PRO A 159 10.18 18.28 -11.20
N GLY A 160 10.91 18.15 -10.10
CA GLY A 160 11.37 19.27 -9.30
C GLY A 160 10.22 20.10 -8.74
N LYS A 161 10.37 21.41 -8.73
CA LYS A 161 9.36 22.37 -8.23
C LYS A 161 8.02 22.34 -8.98
N ALA A 162 7.93 21.64 -10.12
CA ALA A 162 6.66 21.44 -10.80
C ALA A 162 5.80 20.32 -10.14
N LEU A 163 6.35 19.55 -9.21
CA LEU A 163 5.63 18.54 -8.44
C LEU A 163 4.90 19.21 -7.27
N ASN A 164 3.58 19.08 -7.25
CA ASN A 164 2.74 19.43 -6.11
C ASN A 164 2.44 18.16 -5.30
N PHE A 165 2.98 18.11 -4.09
CA PHE A 165 2.75 17.04 -3.14
C PHE A 165 1.78 17.53 -2.07
N VAL A 166 0.60 16.93 -1.98
CA VAL A 166 -0.47 17.35 -1.09
C VAL A 166 -0.65 16.32 0.03
N ALA A 167 -0.59 16.78 1.26
CA ALA A 167 -0.74 15.94 2.44
C ALA A 167 -1.60 16.63 3.51
N ASP A 168 -1.87 15.93 4.60
CA ASP A 168 -2.47 16.54 5.79
C ASP A 168 -1.46 17.39 6.58
N GLY A 169 -1.90 17.97 7.71
CA GLY A 169 -1.06 18.80 8.58
C GLY A 169 -0.03 18.02 9.41
N TYR A 170 0.20 16.74 9.16
CA TYR A 170 1.13 15.95 9.96
C TYR A 170 2.59 16.32 9.71
N SER A 171 3.36 16.47 10.78
CA SER A 171 4.74 16.99 10.76
C SER A 171 5.76 16.10 10.02
N ALA A 172 5.46 14.83 9.81
CA ALA A 172 6.35 13.93 9.06
C ALA A 172 6.57 14.37 7.62
N TYR A 173 5.57 14.99 6.96
CA TYR A 173 5.68 15.41 5.57
C TYR A 173 6.66 16.56 5.35
N PRO A 174 6.61 17.69 6.10
CA PRO A 174 7.61 18.75 5.97
C PRO A 174 9.00 18.29 6.39
N LEU A 175 9.14 17.43 7.40
CA LEU A 175 10.42 16.84 7.76
C LEU A 175 10.97 15.93 6.66
N ALA A 176 10.12 15.11 6.03
CA ALA A 176 10.52 14.30 4.88
C ALA A 176 10.97 15.19 3.70
N LYS A 177 10.21 16.25 3.37
CA LYS A 177 10.60 17.20 2.32
C LYS A 177 11.99 17.76 2.57
N GLN A 178 12.26 18.24 3.78
CA GLN A 178 13.56 18.76 4.16
C GLN A 178 14.68 17.72 3.99
N GLN A 179 14.43 16.47 4.34
CA GLN A 179 15.40 15.38 4.14
C GLN A 179 15.64 15.08 2.66
N PHE A 180 14.61 15.12 1.79
CA PHE A 180 14.79 14.98 0.34
C PHE A 180 15.64 16.10 -0.27
N GLU A 181 15.46 17.33 0.21
CA GLU A 181 16.28 18.48 -0.21
C GLU A 181 17.74 18.30 0.20
N LEU A 182 18.01 17.82 1.42
CA LEU A 182 19.35 17.65 1.96
C LEU A 182 20.09 16.45 1.38
N GLU A 183 19.44 15.29 1.25
CA GLU A 183 20.09 14.02 0.92
C GLU A 183 20.11 13.73 -0.59
N GLU A 184 19.09 14.17 -1.33
CA GLU A 184 18.93 13.86 -2.76
C GLU A 184 18.85 15.11 -3.64
N ASN A 185 18.96 16.31 -3.08
CA ASN A 185 18.78 17.58 -3.78
C ASN A 185 17.46 17.64 -4.59
N LYS A 186 16.41 17.00 -4.06
CA LYS A 186 15.07 16.96 -4.65
C LYS A 186 14.19 18.00 -4.01
N GLU A 187 13.94 19.08 -4.74
CA GLU A 187 12.99 20.12 -4.35
C GLU A 187 11.62 19.87 -4.97
N PHE A 188 10.54 20.04 -4.21
CA PHE A 188 9.16 19.95 -4.69
C PHE A 188 8.24 20.83 -3.83
N ASN A 189 7.06 21.16 -4.35
CA ASN A 189 6.08 21.91 -3.60
C ASN A 189 5.29 21.00 -2.67
N LEU A 190 5.36 21.24 -1.36
CA LEU A 190 4.53 20.58 -0.36
C LEU A 190 3.39 21.51 0.04
N THR A 191 2.16 21.06 -0.15
CA THR A 191 0.94 21.73 0.30
C THR A 191 0.29 20.89 1.39
N GLN A 192 0.12 21.48 2.58
CA GLN A 192 -0.60 20.82 3.68
C GLN A 192 -2.03 21.36 3.75
N VAL A 193 -3.01 20.47 3.56
CA VAL A 193 -4.44 20.78 3.67
C VAL A 193 -4.96 20.26 5.00
N ILE A 194 -5.25 21.18 5.92
CA ILE A 194 -5.71 20.87 7.27
C ILE A 194 -7.25 20.92 7.31
N GLY A 195 -7.86 19.74 7.43
CA GLY A 195 -9.32 19.60 7.38
C GLY A 195 -9.90 19.67 5.95
N LEU A 196 -11.18 19.37 5.83
CA LEU A 196 -11.92 19.46 4.56
C LEU A 196 -12.84 20.67 4.48
N THR A 197 -12.98 21.39 5.58
CA THR A 197 -13.94 22.49 5.75
C THR A 197 -13.30 23.86 5.84
N ASN A 198 -11.96 23.95 5.83
CA ASN A 198 -11.27 25.24 5.87
C ASN A 198 -11.52 26.01 4.58
N GLU A 199 -11.84 27.29 4.73
CA GLU A 199 -12.22 28.19 3.64
C GLU A 199 -11.03 29.05 3.16
N ASP A 200 -9.81 28.68 3.50
CA ASP A 200 -8.63 29.37 2.98
C ASP A 200 -8.38 29.00 1.50
N PRO A 201 -7.81 29.91 0.69
CA PRO A 201 -7.63 29.70 -0.77
C PRO A 201 -6.84 28.44 -1.12
N VAL A 202 -5.85 28.07 -0.31
CA VAL A 202 -5.00 26.87 -0.53
C VAL A 202 -5.81 25.61 -0.31
N SER A 203 -6.59 25.56 0.79
CA SER A 203 -7.49 24.44 1.08
C SER A 203 -8.57 24.30 0.00
N GLU A 204 -9.10 25.39 -0.54
CA GLU A 204 -10.06 25.36 -1.66
C GLU A 204 -9.45 24.75 -2.91
N GLU A 205 -8.27 25.21 -3.31
CA GLU A 205 -7.59 24.73 -4.50
C GLU A 205 -7.25 23.23 -4.44
N PHE A 206 -6.75 22.74 -3.29
CA PHE A 206 -6.26 21.37 -3.15
C PHE A 206 -7.21 20.42 -2.40
N ARG A 207 -8.40 20.85 -2.01
CA ARG A 207 -9.40 20.01 -1.31
C ARG A 207 -9.75 18.74 -2.07
N TRP A 208 -9.91 18.85 -3.39
CA TRP A 208 -10.22 17.69 -4.23
C TRP A 208 -9.11 16.64 -4.20
N VAL A 209 -7.84 17.06 -4.12
CA VAL A 209 -6.68 16.16 -4.02
C VAL A 209 -6.75 15.35 -2.73
N LYS A 210 -7.03 16.02 -1.60
CA LYS A 210 -7.20 15.34 -0.32
C LYS A 210 -8.40 14.39 -0.33
N GLN A 211 -9.51 14.79 -0.91
CA GLN A 211 -10.68 13.92 -1.04
C GLN A 211 -10.39 12.62 -1.81
N VAL A 212 -9.49 12.65 -2.79
CA VAL A 212 -9.11 11.45 -3.55
C VAL A 212 -8.44 10.42 -2.64
N VAL A 213 -7.46 10.82 -1.83
CA VAL A 213 -6.77 9.88 -0.92
C VAL A 213 -7.67 9.43 0.23
N GLU A 214 -8.57 10.27 0.72
CA GLU A 214 -9.55 9.86 1.73
C GLU A 214 -10.55 8.82 1.21
N ARG A 215 -10.98 8.94 -0.06
CA ARG A 215 -11.80 7.91 -0.72
C ARG A 215 -11.03 6.60 -0.88
N LEU A 216 -9.74 6.67 -1.20
CA LEU A 216 -8.86 5.52 -1.23
C LEU A 216 -8.83 4.82 0.13
N ASN A 217 -8.58 5.57 1.20
CA ASN A 217 -8.55 5.05 2.58
C ASN A 217 -9.88 4.39 2.97
N ARG A 218 -11.02 4.98 2.62
CA ARG A 218 -12.34 4.36 2.84
C ARG A 218 -12.49 3.05 2.06
N THR A 219 -12.02 3.02 0.82
CA THR A 219 -12.06 1.82 -0.02
C THR A 219 -11.19 0.71 0.56
N PHE A 220 -9.98 1.04 0.99
CA PHE A 220 -9.10 0.09 1.68
C PHE A 220 -9.72 -0.43 2.98
N LYS A 221 -10.22 0.46 3.83
CA LYS A 221 -10.85 0.08 5.11
C LYS A 221 -12.03 -0.88 4.92
N SER A 222 -12.81 -0.72 3.85
CA SER A 222 -13.91 -1.65 3.56
C SER A 222 -13.42 -3.08 3.25
N SER A 223 -12.24 -3.21 2.64
CA SER A 223 -11.59 -4.51 2.40
C SER A 223 -10.88 -5.04 3.65
N TYR A 224 -10.22 -4.16 4.38
CA TYR A 224 -9.45 -4.50 5.57
C TYR A 224 -10.33 -5.01 6.73
N ARG A 225 -11.56 -4.48 6.90
CA ARG A 225 -12.44 -4.84 8.02
C ARG A 225 -12.67 -6.34 8.16
N VAL A 226 -12.75 -7.06 7.05
CA VAL A 226 -13.00 -8.52 7.07
C VAL A 226 -11.77 -9.33 7.46
N THR A 227 -10.57 -8.76 7.39
CA THR A 227 -9.33 -9.44 7.80
C THR A 227 -9.14 -9.44 9.31
N CYS A 228 -9.78 -8.51 10.03
CA CYS A 228 -9.63 -8.28 11.47
C CYS A 228 -8.19 -8.02 11.93
N GLY A 229 -7.26 -7.76 11.02
CA GLY A 229 -5.84 -7.55 11.26
C GLY A 229 -4.96 -8.64 10.66
N TYR A 230 -3.67 -8.49 10.82
CA TYR A 230 -2.64 -9.39 10.29
C TYR A 230 -1.88 -10.09 11.41
N GLY A 231 -1.41 -11.30 11.15
CA GLY A 231 -0.64 -12.11 12.11
C GLY A 231 0.86 -11.79 12.13
N SER A 232 1.38 -10.99 11.17
CA SER A 232 2.78 -10.61 11.06
C SER A 232 2.93 -9.34 10.22
N ASP A 233 4.07 -8.66 10.35
CA ASP A 233 4.42 -7.48 9.55
C ASP A 233 4.53 -7.83 8.07
N GLU A 234 5.16 -8.96 7.76
CA GLU A 234 5.25 -9.49 6.41
C GLU A 234 3.84 -9.78 5.83
N GLY A 235 2.96 -10.39 6.61
CA GLY A 235 1.56 -10.63 6.21
C GLY A 235 0.80 -9.33 5.97
N ALA A 236 1.08 -8.28 6.72
CA ALA A 236 0.49 -6.97 6.52
C ALA A 236 1.01 -6.31 5.24
N LEU A 237 2.33 -6.34 5.00
CA LEU A 237 2.95 -5.79 3.80
C LEU A 237 2.44 -6.48 2.54
N TYR A 238 2.46 -7.81 2.50
CA TYR A 238 1.98 -8.57 1.34
C TYR A 238 0.47 -8.48 1.15
N GLY A 239 -0.30 -8.48 2.23
CA GLY A 239 -1.75 -8.27 2.16
C GLY A 239 -2.09 -6.90 1.57
N PHE A 240 -1.36 -5.86 1.96
CA PHE A 240 -1.53 -4.53 1.39
C PHE A 240 -1.03 -4.48 -0.07
N SER A 241 0.12 -5.08 -0.39
CA SER A 241 0.65 -5.17 -1.76
C SER A 241 -0.33 -5.85 -2.72
N LEU A 242 -0.96 -6.94 -2.29
CA LEU A 242 -1.97 -7.64 -3.08
C LEU A 242 -3.21 -6.77 -3.30
N TRP A 243 -3.62 -6.03 -2.28
CA TRP A 243 -4.70 -5.06 -2.41
C TRP A 243 -4.35 -3.92 -3.36
N VAL A 244 -3.11 -3.43 -3.35
CA VAL A 244 -2.62 -2.41 -4.31
C VAL A 244 -2.65 -2.96 -5.74
N ALA A 245 -2.23 -4.20 -5.95
CA ALA A 245 -2.32 -4.87 -7.24
C ALA A 245 -3.78 -4.91 -7.75
N TYR A 246 -4.70 -5.36 -6.91
CA TYR A 246 -6.12 -5.34 -7.22
C TYR A 246 -6.64 -3.92 -7.52
N TYR A 247 -6.32 -2.95 -6.66
CA TYR A 247 -6.80 -1.58 -6.80
C TYR A 247 -6.31 -0.92 -8.09
N ASN A 248 -5.04 -1.08 -8.43
CA ASN A 248 -4.42 -0.42 -9.57
C ASN A 248 -4.73 -1.11 -10.91
N PHE A 249 -4.90 -2.45 -10.95
CA PHE A 249 -4.90 -3.21 -12.20
C PHE A 249 -6.15 -4.05 -12.45
N LEU A 250 -6.96 -4.34 -11.44
CA LEU A 250 -8.10 -5.25 -11.59
C LEU A 250 -9.44 -4.62 -11.19
N ARG A 251 -9.43 -3.69 -10.25
CA ARG A 251 -10.65 -3.09 -9.75
C ARG A 251 -11.30 -2.21 -10.81
N PRO A 252 -12.61 -2.43 -11.14
CA PRO A 252 -13.34 -1.50 -11.96
C PRO A 252 -13.58 -0.18 -11.22
N HIS A 253 -13.23 0.94 -11.86
CA HIS A 253 -13.39 2.26 -11.30
C HIS A 253 -14.49 3.04 -12.03
N PRO A 254 -15.56 3.49 -11.35
CA PRO A 254 -16.68 4.20 -11.99
C PRO A 254 -16.24 5.44 -12.76
N TYR A 255 -15.25 6.17 -12.25
CA TYR A 255 -14.69 7.36 -12.92
C TYR A 255 -13.74 7.04 -14.09
N ASN A 256 -13.46 5.76 -14.35
CA ASN A 256 -12.71 5.27 -15.50
C ASN A 256 -13.56 4.32 -16.35
N TYR A 257 -14.84 4.65 -16.53
CA TYR A 257 -15.79 3.85 -17.32
C TYR A 257 -15.87 2.37 -16.90
N HIS A 258 -15.73 2.11 -15.60
CA HIS A 258 -15.67 0.76 -15.02
C HIS A 258 -14.46 -0.08 -15.47
N ARG A 259 -13.42 0.55 -16.01
CA ARG A 259 -12.14 -0.09 -16.33
C ARG A 259 -11.16 0.01 -15.18
N PRO A 260 -10.10 -0.84 -15.15
CA PRO A 260 -8.96 -0.67 -14.25
C PRO A 260 -8.24 0.68 -14.47
N LEU A 261 -7.51 1.15 -13.46
CA LEU A 261 -6.72 2.39 -13.58
C LEU A 261 -5.55 2.26 -14.55
N ASN A 262 -4.93 1.07 -14.58
CA ASN A 262 -3.83 0.75 -15.47
C ASN A 262 -4.21 -0.50 -16.26
N GLU A 263 -4.39 -0.34 -17.55
CA GLU A 263 -4.71 -1.44 -18.46
C GLU A 263 -3.46 -2.24 -18.76
N LEU A 264 -3.63 -3.56 -18.84
CA LEU A 264 -2.58 -4.49 -19.21
C LEU A 264 -3.05 -5.24 -20.47
N ASP A 265 -2.27 -5.14 -21.55
CA ASP A 265 -2.59 -5.78 -22.83
C ASP A 265 -2.87 -7.29 -22.69
N ALA A 266 -2.12 -7.95 -21.78
CA ALA A 266 -2.32 -9.37 -21.50
C ALA A 266 -3.70 -9.72 -20.89
N LEU A 267 -4.42 -8.75 -20.30
CA LEU A 267 -5.75 -8.95 -19.74
C LEU A 267 -6.86 -8.56 -20.73
N ASN A 268 -6.53 -7.85 -21.81
CA ASN A 268 -7.49 -7.44 -22.85
C ASN A 268 -7.73 -8.53 -23.90
N ILE A 269 -7.04 -9.67 -23.84
CA ILE A 269 -7.17 -10.79 -24.80
C ILE A 269 -8.46 -11.60 -24.59
N ALA A 270 -9.22 -11.34 -23.54
CA ALA A 270 -10.41 -12.12 -23.18
C ALA A 270 -11.68 -11.74 -23.96
N ASP A 271 -11.62 -10.77 -24.86
CA ASP A 271 -12.78 -10.28 -25.63
C ASP A 271 -12.84 -10.84 -27.09
N ASN A 272 -12.13 -11.96 -27.37
CA ASN A 272 -12.23 -12.68 -28.67
C ASN A 272 -12.69 -14.10 -28.48
#